data_5ab20228b893546ef98fd4d0624d42c0
#
_entry.id   5ab20228b893546ef98fd4d0624d42c0
#
_cell.length_a   1.000
_cell.length_b   1.000
_cell.length_c   1.000
_cell.angle_alpha   90.00
_cell.angle_beta   90.00
_cell.angle_gamma   90.00
#
_symmetry.space_group_name_H-M   'P 1'
#
loop_
_entity.id
_entity.type
_entity.pdbx_description
1 polymer ?
#
loop_
_entity_poly.entity_id
_entity_poly.type
_entity_poly.pdbx_seq_one_letter_code
_entity_poly.pdbx_strand_id
1 'polypeptide(L)'
;MRRATMLLAAVFVSAAGCGGSSDSTEVGPGGTGIFSATLGGASWTAASPVYLINTSGVNISGYDASQTTNVTLTFLASAPGTYSLAFGQNVGGLGTVSKTNGQGWSTVHTGGTGSVVVTTLTAHHAVGTFSFDAIGSSATDVLHVTNGKFDITF
;
A
#
# COMPACT_ATOMS: atom_id res chain seq x y z
N MET A 1 -61.28 -25.24 37.74
CA MET A 1 -60.15 -24.32 37.40
C MET A 1 -58.92 -25.17 37.17
N ARG A 2 -58.55 -25.45 35.91
CA ARG A 2 -57.33 -26.21 35.57
C ARG A 2 -56.38 -25.28 34.84
N ARG A 3 -55.22 -25.00 35.44
CA ARG A 3 -54.13 -24.23 34.82
C ARG A 3 -53.30 -25.15 33.92
N ALA A 4 -53.27 -24.88 32.63
CA ALA A 4 -52.40 -25.55 31.69
C ALA A 4 -51.04 -24.82 31.68
N THR A 5 -49.97 -25.54 32.05
CA THR A 5 -48.60 -25.05 31.97
C THR A 5 -48.08 -25.40 30.56
N MET A 6 -47.78 -24.38 29.79
CA MET A 6 -47.22 -24.51 28.45
C MET A 6 -45.68 -24.56 28.54
N LEU A 7 -45.09 -25.73 28.24
CA LEU A 7 -43.63 -25.87 28.14
C LEU A 7 -43.17 -25.34 26.76
N LEU A 8 -42.33 -24.34 26.79
CA LEU A 8 -41.67 -23.80 25.60
C LEU A 8 -40.35 -24.54 25.38
N ALA A 9 -40.26 -25.40 24.36
CA ALA A 9 -39.04 -26.09 23.98
C ALA A 9 -38.20 -25.14 23.07
N ALA A 10 -37.02 -24.74 23.57
CA ALA A 10 -36.04 -24.00 22.80
C ALA A 10 -35.23 -24.97 21.93
N VAL A 11 -35.37 -24.86 20.62
CA VAL A 11 -34.59 -25.59 19.61
C VAL A 11 -33.28 -24.81 19.39
N PHE A 12 -32.15 -25.33 19.84
CA PHE A 12 -30.83 -24.84 19.46
C PHE A 12 -30.46 -25.37 18.07
N VAL A 13 -30.46 -24.49 17.09
CA VAL A 13 -29.88 -24.78 15.76
C VAL A 13 -28.39 -24.51 15.83
N SER A 14 -27.57 -25.56 15.86
CA SER A 14 -26.13 -25.49 15.71
C SER A 14 -25.80 -25.26 14.24
N ALA A 15 -25.46 -24.03 13.85
CA ALA A 15 -24.89 -23.72 12.55
C ALA A 15 -23.45 -24.23 12.53
N ALA A 16 -23.19 -25.36 11.87
CA ALA A 16 -21.87 -25.82 11.49
C ALA A 16 -21.31 -24.83 10.44
N GLY A 17 -20.45 -23.92 10.88
CA GLY A 17 -19.73 -23.02 10.01
C GLY A 17 -18.72 -23.79 9.16
N CYS A 18 -18.96 -23.83 7.87
CA CYS A 18 -18.03 -24.30 6.85
C CYS A 18 -16.82 -23.37 6.88
N GLY A 19 -15.67 -23.84 7.37
CA GLY A 19 -14.40 -23.15 7.31
C GLY A 19 -13.89 -23.11 5.87
N GLY A 20 -14.27 -22.10 5.13
CA GLY A 20 -13.58 -21.72 3.89
C GLY A 20 -12.32 -20.95 4.27
N SER A 21 -11.13 -21.46 3.92
CA SER A 21 -9.89 -20.70 3.91
C SER A 21 -10.02 -19.61 2.85
N SER A 22 -10.55 -18.46 3.24
CA SER A 22 -10.39 -17.24 2.47
C SER A 22 -8.96 -16.79 2.69
N ASP A 23 -8.13 -16.76 1.65
CA ASP A 23 -6.95 -15.89 1.62
C ASP A 23 -7.46 -14.49 1.93
N SER A 24 -7.40 -14.12 3.20
CA SER A 24 -7.76 -12.80 3.66
C SER A 24 -6.69 -11.85 3.14
N THR A 25 -7.04 -11.14 2.09
CA THR A 25 -6.39 -9.87 1.77
C THR A 25 -6.67 -8.97 2.96
N GLU A 26 -5.76 -8.92 3.90
CA GLU A 26 -5.86 -8.00 5.04
C GLU A 26 -5.65 -6.59 4.53
N VAL A 27 -6.73 -5.90 4.22
CA VAL A 27 -6.75 -4.44 4.13
C VAL A 27 -6.85 -3.93 5.55
N GLY A 28 -5.71 -3.84 6.23
CA GLY A 28 -5.64 -3.26 7.56
C GLY A 28 -5.88 -1.76 7.49
N PRO A 29 -6.76 -1.18 8.31
CA PRO A 29 -6.86 0.26 8.45
C PRO A 29 -5.60 0.78 9.14
N GLY A 30 -4.80 1.56 8.40
CA GLY A 30 -3.74 2.39 8.94
C GLY A 30 -2.62 1.63 9.66
N GLY A 31 -1.61 1.19 8.95
CA GLY A 31 -0.34 0.83 9.55
C GLY A 31 0.23 2.02 10.33
N THR A 32 0.88 1.75 11.46
CA THR A 32 1.68 2.78 12.15
C THR A 32 3.07 2.78 11.57
N GLY A 33 3.64 3.97 11.37
CA GLY A 33 5.00 4.05 10.90
C GLY A 33 5.30 5.28 10.07
N ILE A 34 6.45 5.25 9.42
CA ILE A 34 6.98 6.34 8.61
C ILE A 34 6.84 5.99 7.13
N PHE A 35 6.27 6.92 6.36
CA PHE A 35 6.37 6.92 4.91
C PHE A 35 6.64 8.34 4.46
N SER A 36 7.85 8.59 3.96
CA SER A 36 8.33 9.95 3.67
C SER A 36 9.26 9.96 2.47
N ALA A 37 9.39 11.12 1.82
CA ALA A 37 10.28 11.35 0.69
C ALA A 37 10.57 12.84 0.50
N THR A 38 11.44 13.15 -0.47
CA THR A 38 11.63 14.49 -1.02
C THR A 38 11.05 14.50 -2.44
N LEU A 39 10.06 15.34 -2.71
CA LEU A 39 9.35 15.46 -3.98
C LEU A 39 9.78 16.77 -4.67
N GLY A 40 10.58 16.70 -5.74
CA GLY A 40 11.05 17.89 -6.45
C GLY A 40 11.80 18.89 -5.53
N GLY A 41 12.51 18.40 -4.51
CA GLY A 41 13.21 19.21 -3.51
C GLY A 41 12.41 19.56 -2.26
N ALA A 42 11.08 19.34 -2.24
CA ALA A 42 10.24 19.59 -1.06
C ALA A 42 10.07 18.35 -0.20
N SER A 43 10.18 18.47 1.12
CA SER A 43 9.90 17.35 2.04
C SER A 43 8.43 16.97 2.03
N TRP A 44 8.15 15.67 2.02
CA TRP A 44 6.82 15.10 2.08
C TRP A 44 6.80 13.95 3.11
N THR A 45 5.71 13.85 3.87
CA THR A 45 5.49 12.76 4.82
C THR A 45 4.01 12.41 4.84
N ALA A 46 3.71 11.12 4.79
CA ALA A 46 2.34 10.63 4.92
C ALA A 46 1.83 10.85 6.36
N ALA A 47 0.62 11.38 6.48
CA ALA A 47 -0.05 11.54 7.78
C ALA A 47 -0.56 10.20 8.32
N SER A 48 -1.01 9.31 7.41
CA SER A 48 -1.50 7.97 7.73
C SER A 48 -1.19 7.06 6.55
N PRO A 49 -0.05 6.36 6.55
CA PRO A 49 0.26 5.43 5.48
C PRO A 49 -0.70 4.25 5.49
N VAL A 50 -1.17 3.88 4.31
CA VAL A 50 -1.96 2.67 4.06
C VAL A 50 -1.06 1.70 3.31
N TYR A 51 -1.12 0.44 3.70
CA TYR A 51 -0.36 -0.62 3.02
C TYR A 51 -1.28 -1.79 2.70
N LEU A 52 -0.85 -2.55 1.71
CA LEU A 52 -1.45 -3.82 1.33
C LEU A 52 -0.32 -4.78 0.96
N ILE A 53 -0.20 -5.87 1.69
CA ILE A 53 0.71 -6.97 1.34
C ILE A 53 -0.13 -8.20 1.06
N ASN A 54 0.07 -8.79 -0.12
CA ASN A 54 -0.59 -10.02 -0.51
C ASN A 54 0.34 -10.85 -1.41
N THR A 55 -0.11 -11.99 -1.87
CA THR A 55 0.63 -12.85 -2.80
C THR A 55 0.97 -12.18 -4.13
N SER A 56 0.32 -11.07 -4.47
CA SER A 56 0.56 -10.29 -5.70
C SER A 56 1.54 -9.14 -5.49
N GLY A 57 2.00 -8.86 -4.26
CA GLY A 57 3.01 -7.84 -3.99
C GLY A 57 2.74 -6.94 -2.78
N VAL A 58 3.53 -5.90 -2.70
CA VAL A 58 3.48 -4.85 -1.68
C VAL A 58 2.94 -3.58 -2.32
N ASN A 59 1.94 -2.98 -1.70
CA ASN A 59 1.45 -1.64 -2.00
C ASN A 59 1.53 -0.78 -0.75
N ILE A 60 2.19 0.37 -0.86
CA ILE A 60 2.30 1.37 0.19
C ILE A 60 1.80 2.69 -0.39
N SER A 61 0.83 3.31 0.26
CA SER A 61 0.26 4.58 -0.17
C SER A 61 0.05 5.51 1.01
N GLY A 62 0.14 6.81 0.79
CA GLY A 62 -0.17 7.79 1.83
C GLY A 62 -0.40 9.18 1.28
N TYR A 63 -1.26 9.92 1.96
CA TYR A 63 -1.47 11.35 1.75
C TYR A 63 -0.69 12.16 2.78
N ASP A 64 -0.23 13.35 2.38
CA ASP A 64 0.28 14.35 3.32
C ASP A 64 -0.83 14.81 4.30
N ALA A 65 -0.46 15.55 5.35
CA ALA A 65 -1.41 16.04 6.36
C ALA A 65 -2.49 16.96 5.78
N SER A 66 -2.19 17.65 4.69
CA SER A 66 -3.16 18.51 3.98
C SER A 66 -4.06 17.73 3.01
N GLN A 67 -3.81 16.43 2.83
CA GLN A 67 -4.53 15.54 1.90
C GLN A 67 -4.46 16.02 0.43
N THR A 68 -3.42 16.74 0.07
CA THR A 68 -3.26 17.31 -1.27
C THR A 68 -2.34 16.51 -2.16
N THR A 69 -1.41 15.74 -1.59
CA THR A 69 -0.42 14.97 -2.32
C THR A 69 -0.38 13.54 -1.82
N ASN A 70 -0.60 12.59 -2.71
CA ASN A 70 -0.48 11.17 -2.45
C ASN A 70 0.78 10.61 -3.11
N VAL A 71 1.51 9.77 -2.41
CA VAL A 71 2.58 8.92 -2.97
C VAL A 71 2.16 7.47 -2.84
N THR A 72 2.37 6.69 -3.91
CA THR A 72 2.11 5.26 -3.91
C THR A 72 3.30 4.50 -4.49
N LEU A 73 3.67 3.42 -3.81
CA LEU A 73 4.61 2.41 -4.28
C LEU A 73 3.88 1.09 -4.43
N THR A 74 4.07 0.43 -5.57
CA THR A 74 3.60 -0.94 -5.80
C THR A 74 4.77 -1.74 -6.34
N PHE A 75 5.08 -2.89 -5.76
CA PHE A 75 6.18 -3.74 -6.23
C PHE A 75 5.99 -5.19 -5.80
N LEU A 76 6.48 -6.12 -6.60
CA LEU A 76 6.42 -7.55 -6.32
C LEU A 76 7.60 -7.94 -5.44
N ALA A 77 7.37 -8.08 -4.14
CA ALA A 77 8.38 -8.49 -3.18
C ALA A 77 7.88 -9.67 -2.34
N SER A 78 8.73 -10.69 -2.19
CA SER A 78 8.52 -11.82 -1.29
C SER A 78 9.61 -11.96 -0.23
N ALA A 79 10.66 -11.14 -0.30
CA ALA A 79 11.82 -11.15 0.58
C ALA A 79 12.50 -9.77 0.58
N PRO A 80 13.45 -9.49 1.50
CA PRO A 80 14.34 -8.35 1.38
C PRO A 80 15.11 -8.39 0.04
N GLY A 81 15.31 -7.22 -0.58
CA GLY A 81 15.95 -7.13 -1.90
C GLY A 81 15.75 -5.77 -2.57
N THR A 82 16.24 -5.64 -3.80
CA THR A 82 16.04 -4.44 -4.62
C THR A 82 15.05 -4.74 -5.74
N TYR A 83 14.05 -3.90 -5.89
CA TYR A 83 12.95 -4.04 -6.84
C TYR A 83 12.90 -2.83 -7.76
N SER A 84 12.78 -3.05 -9.06
CA SER A 84 12.69 -1.97 -10.05
C SER A 84 11.31 -1.32 -10.03
N LEU A 85 11.28 0.01 -10.18
CA LEU A 85 10.09 0.82 -10.45
C LEU A 85 10.14 1.41 -11.88
N ALA A 86 11.05 0.94 -12.73
CA ALA A 86 11.29 1.52 -14.03
C ALA A 86 10.27 1.07 -15.08
N PHE A 87 9.99 1.95 -16.04
CA PHE A 87 9.18 1.65 -17.23
C PHE A 87 9.73 0.45 -18.01
N GLY A 88 8.82 -0.41 -18.48
CA GLY A 88 9.16 -1.52 -19.39
C GLY A 88 9.91 -2.70 -18.74
N GLN A 89 10.14 -2.68 -17.43
CA GLN A 89 10.68 -3.84 -16.72
C GLN A 89 9.56 -4.85 -16.44
N ASN A 90 9.80 -6.13 -16.78
CA ASN A 90 8.82 -7.22 -16.62
C ASN A 90 8.54 -7.60 -15.15
N VAL A 91 9.00 -6.84 -14.21
CA VAL A 91 8.96 -7.12 -12.78
C VAL A 91 8.14 -6.10 -11.99
N GLY A 92 7.03 -5.69 -12.54
CA GLY A 92 5.85 -5.22 -11.81
C GLY A 92 6.02 -4.17 -10.69
N GLY A 93 6.99 -3.24 -10.80
CA GLY A 93 7.11 -2.15 -9.84
C GLY A 93 6.59 -0.83 -10.42
N LEU A 94 5.93 -0.03 -9.58
CA LEU A 94 5.32 1.25 -9.91
C LEU A 94 5.52 2.24 -8.78
N GLY A 95 6.03 3.43 -9.12
CA GLY A 95 5.99 4.61 -8.25
C GLY A 95 5.08 5.68 -8.86
N THR A 96 4.18 6.23 -8.06
CA THR A 96 3.31 7.34 -8.49
C THR A 96 3.27 8.44 -7.45
N VAL A 97 3.08 9.67 -7.95
CA VAL A 97 2.72 10.83 -7.15
C VAL A 97 1.49 11.46 -7.80
N SER A 98 0.45 11.71 -7.01
CA SER A 98 -0.76 12.37 -7.49
C SER A 98 -1.17 13.51 -6.56
N LYS A 99 -1.73 14.57 -7.16
CA LYS A 99 -2.27 15.72 -6.42
C LYS A 99 -3.76 15.85 -6.64
N THR A 100 -4.46 16.37 -5.64
CA THR A 100 -5.92 16.56 -5.70
C THR A 100 -6.38 17.57 -6.76
N ASN A 101 -5.47 18.40 -7.31
CA ASN A 101 -5.73 19.28 -8.44
C ASN A 101 -5.70 18.56 -9.82
N GLY A 102 -5.56 17.24 -9.84
CA GLY A 102 -5.53 16.42 -11.05
C GLY A 102 -4.13 16.23 -11.65
N GLN A 103 -3.08 16.82 -11.10
CA GLN A 103 -1.71 16.53 -11.53
C GLN A 103 -1.27 15.14 -11.06
N GLY A 104 -0.53 14.42 -11.93
CA GLY A 104 -0.02 13.10 -11.60
C GLY A 104 1.25 12.78 -12.37
N TRP A 105 2.14 12.02 -11.73
CA TRP A 105 3.40 11.53 -12.28
C TRP A 105 3.52 10.03 -11.99
N SER A 106 4.10 9.30 -12.91
CA SER A 106 4.21 7.85 -12.80
C SER A 106 5.48 7.31 -13.48
N THR A 107 6.04 6.27 -12.89
CA THR A 107 7.17 5.56 -13.51
C THR A 107 6.74 4.64 -14.66
N VAL A 108 5.44 4.41 -14.90
CA VAL A 108 4.97 3.62 -16.06
C VAL A 108 5.05 4.39 -17.37
N HIS A 109 5.22 5.70 -17.35
CA HIS A 109 5.41 6.48 -18.55
C HIS A 109 6.84 6.32 -19.07
N THR A 110 7.01 6.41 -20.39
CA THR A 110 8.32 6.31 -21.05
C THR A 110 9.31 7.30 -20.44
N GLY A 111 10.45 6.82 -19.97
CA GLY A 111 11.46 7.62 -19.26
C GLY A 111 11.37 7.51 -17.74
N GLY A 112 10.30 6.93 -17.19
CA GLY A 112 10.20 6.66 -15.77
C GLY A 112 11.24 5.64 -15.32
N THR A 113 11.92 5.91 -14.21
CA THR A 113 12.97 5.06 -13.64
C THR A 113 12.86 5.02 -12.13
N GLY A 114 13.46 4.04 -11.50
CA GLY A 114 13.54 4.00 -10.04
C GLY A 114 13.70 2.61 -9.45
N SER A 115 13.85 2.58 -8.13
CA SER A 115 13.94 1.34 -7.36
C SER A 115 13.44 1.50 -5.93
N VAL A 116 13.06 0.37 -5.36
CA VAL A 116 12.82 0.17 -3.93
C VAL A 116 13.85 -0.80 -3.39
N VAL A 117 14.48 -0.48 -2.28
CA VAL A 117 15.33 -1.40 -1.51
C VAL A 117 14.59 -1.77 -0.23
N VAL A 118 14.16 -3.01 -0.13
CA VAL A 118 13.50 -3.57 1.04
C VAL A 118 14.56 -4.21 1.92
N THR A 119 14.69 -3.76 3.16
CA THR A 119 15.64 -4.29 4.15
C THR A 119 15.00 -5.28 5.11
N THR A 120 13.71 -5.10 5.39
CA THR A 120 12.91 -6.02 6.20
C THR A 120 11.57 -6.24 5.53
N LEU A 121 11.15 -7.50 5.44
CA LEU A 121 9.80 -7.87 5.01
C LEU A 121 9.35 -9.09 5.79
N THR A 122 8.33 -8.92 6.59
CA THR A 122 7.68 -9.98 7.38
C THR A 122 6.16 -9.88 7.20
N ALA A 123 5.41 -10.79 7.80
CA ALA A 123 3.95 -10.74 7.77
C ALA A 123 3.36 -9.45 8.41
N HIS A 124 4.13 -8.73 9.24
CA HIS A 124 3.63 -7.58 10.00
C HIS A 124 4.54 -6.35 9.97
N HIS A 125 5.63 -6.36 9.18
CA HIS A 125 6.59 -5.27 9.17
C HIS A 125 7.32 -5.18 7.83
N ALA A 126 7.37 -3.98 7.27
CA ALA A 126 8.13 -3.67 6.06
C ALA A 126 9.00 -2.44 6.28
N VAL A 127 10.29 -2.55 6.01
CA VAL A 127 11.26 -1.45 6.09
C VAL A 127 12.03 -1.35 4.79
N GLY A 128 12.24 -0.12 4.32
CA GLY A 128 13.03 0.10 3.12
C GLY A 128 13.20 1.55 2.75
N THR A 129 13.88 1.74 1.62
CA THR A 129 14.11 3.04 1.00
C THR A 129 13.71 3.00 -0.46
N PHE A 130 13.47 4.15 -1.06
CA PHE A 130 13.12 4.25 -2.47
C PHE A 130 13.56 5.57 -3.09
N SER A 131 13.74 5.53 -4.40
CA SER A 131 13.87 6.72 -5.24
C SER A 131 13.35 6.42 -6.63
N PHE A 132 12.75 7.41 -7.28
CA PHE A 132 12.30 7.26 -8.65
C PHE A 132 12.12 8.61 -9.36
N ASP A 133 12.22 8.57 -10.68
CA ASP A 133 11.85 9.66 -11.56
C ASP A 133 10.51 9.30 -12.21
N ALA A 134 9.49 10.08 -11.91
CA ALA A 134 8.15 9.90 -12.44
C ALA A 134 7.85 10.95 -13.50
N ILE A 135 7.21 10.50 -14.58
CA ILE A 135 6.87 11.33 -15.74
C ILE A 135 5.41 11.76 -15.62
N GLY A 136 5.17 13.05 -15.81
CA GLY A 136 3.85 13.66 -15.78
C GLY A 136 3.15 13.66 -17.14
N SER A 137 2.49 14.77 -17.46
CA SER A 137 1.70 14.94 -18.70
C SER A 137 2.54 15.03 -19.98
N SER A 138 3.85 15.27 -19.86
CA SER A 138 4.79 15.28 -20.99
C SER A 138 6.12 14.66 -20.57
N ALA A 139 6.92 14.22 -21.54
CA ALA A 139 8.23 13.61 -21.28
C ALA A 139 9.24 14.54 -20.60
N THR A 140 9.01 15.84 -20.65
CA THR A 140 9.84 16.86 -19.99
C THR A 140 9.32 17.23 -18.57
N ASP A 141 8.12 16.79 -18.22
CA ASP A 141 7.52 16.97 -16.89
C ASP A 141 7.96 15.84 -15.96
N VAL A 142 9.16 15.96 -15.42
CA VAL A 142 9.79 14.96 -14.58
C VAL A 142 9.73 15.38 -13.11
N LEU A 143 9.15 14.54 -12.27
CA LEU A 143 9.20 14.70 -10.82
C LEU A 143 10.23 13.74 -10.23
N HIS A 144 11.29 14.31 -9.65
CA HIS A 144 12.30 13.55 -8.91
C HIS A 144 11.81 13.26 -7.50
N VAL A 145 11.72 11.98 -7.15
CA VAL A 145 11.41 11.49 -5.81
C VAL A 145 12.67 10.87 -5.22
N THR A 146 13.20 11.49 -4.17
CA THR A 146 14.47 11.12 -3.55
C THR A 146 14.32 10.95 -2.04
N ASN A 147 15.34 10.37 -1.38
CA ASN A 147 15.37 10.17 0.07
C ASN A 147 14.11 9.47 0.62
N GLY A 148 13.49 8.65 -0.20
CA GLY A 148 12.30 7.91 0.18
C GLY A 148 12.60 6.88 1.26
N LYS A 149 11.72 6.78 2.26
CA LYS A 149 11.81 5.83 3.38
C LYS A 149 10.43 5.32 3.74
N PHE A 150 10.36 4.05 4.07
CA PHE A 150 9.21 3.46 4.76
C PHE A 150 9.68 2.53 5.87
N ASP A 151 8.96 2.59 6.98
CA ASP A 151 9.06 1.72 8.15
C ASP A 151 7.63 1.58 8.67
N ILE A 152 6.95 0.50 8.30
CA ILE A 152 5.51 0.34 8.49
C ILE A 152 5.24 -0.99 9.18
N THR A 153 4.57 -0.91 10.32
CA THR A 153 4.04 -2.06 11.07
C THR A 153 2.54 -2.19 10.84
N PHE A 154 2.03 -3.41 10.64
CA PHE A 154 0.64 -3.74 10.28
C PHE A 154 0.15 -5.02 10.95
#